data_2293cfb78a587190405de089034e5c6b
#
_entry.id   2293cfb78a587190405de089034e5c6b
#
_cell.length_a   1.000
_cell.length_b   1.000
_cell.length_c   1.000
_cell.angle_alpha   90.00
_cell.angle_beta   90.00
_cell.angle_gamma   90.00
#
_symmetry.space_group_name_H-M   'P 1'
#
loop_
_entity.id
_entity.type
_entity.pdbx_description
1 polymer ?
#
loop_
_entity_poly.entity_id
_entity_poly.type
_entity_poly.pdbx_seq_one_letter_code
_entity_poly.pdbx_strand_id
1 'polypeptide(L)'
;MWNKIQLIGNVGNAPEVRVLDGGTKVAKFRLATSERFRNQDGSYREQTEWHNIEMWGNLAEIADKFVGKGDKLFIEGSLHYREYSNRDGVKCVATTITAKDMKLLTPKSEKTPSASGIMGREVSPSAPPIVPPLQSVAEAEIPIPADDLPF
;
A
#
# COMPACT_ATOMS: atom_id res chain seq x y z
N MET A 1 -25.10 21.52 -4.56
CA MET A 1 -23.89 21.29 -3.76
C MET A 1 -23.35 19.91 -4.07
N TRP A 2 -22.03 19.73 -4.14
CA TRP A 2 -21.40 18.47 -4.57
C TRP A 2 -20.25 18.11 -3.61
N ASN A 3 -20.24 16.87 -3.09
CA ASN A 3 -19.17 16.33 -2.27
C ASN A 3 -18.87 14.94 -2.80
N LYS A 4 -17.77 14.82 -3.56
CA LYS A 4 -17.34 13.60 -4.20
C LYS A 4 -15.82 13.52 -4.18
N ILE A 5 -15.29 12.37 -3.78
CA ILE A 5 -13.87 12.02 -3.84
C ILE A 5 -13.71 10.71 -4.58
N GLN A 6 -12.65 10.58 -5.36
CA GLN A 6 -12.25 9.36 -6.04
C GLN A 6 -10.80 9.08 -5.72
N LEU A 7 -10.49 7.88 -5.29
CA LEU A 7 -9.16 7.43 -4.92
C LEU A 7 -8.83 6.11 -5.57
N ILE A 8 -7.57 5.97 -6.02
CA ILE A 8 -6.98 4.68 -6.37
C ILE A 8 -5.76 4.49 -5.46
N GLY A 9 -5.76 3.43 -4.67
CA GLY A 9 -4.70 3.20 -3.71
C GLY A 9 -4.62 1.76 -3.24
N ASN A 10 -3.67 1.49 -2.34
CA ASN A 10 -3.46 0.18 -1.77
C ASN A 10 -3.99 0.11 -0.33
N VAL A 11 -4.59 -1.00 0.03
CA VAL A 11 -5.13 -1.27 1.37
C VAL A 11 -4.00 -1.48 2.36
N GLY A 12 -3.93 -0.66 3.41
CA GLY A 12 -2.86 -0.70 4.40
C GLY A 12 -3.04 -1.77 5.48
N ASN A 13 -4.30 -2.06 5.83
CA ASN A 13 -4.66 -3.08 6.82
C ASN A 13 -5.93 -3.80 6.37
N ALA A 14 -6.10 -5.05 6.79
CA ALA A 14 -7.35 -5.77 6.54
C ALA A 14 -8.56 -4.98 7.09
N PRO A 15 -9.72 -5.00 6.42
CA PRO A 15 -10.91 -4.31 6.88
C PRO A 15 -11.35 -4.79 8.25
N GLU A 16 -11.57 -3.85 9.17
CA GLU A 16 -12.21 -4.13 10.46
C GLU A 16 -13.71 -4.02 10.30
N VAL A 17 -14.40 -5.15 10.40
CA VAL A 17 -15.86 -5.19 10.26
C VAL A 17 -16.52 -5.26 11.62
N ARG A 18 -17.51 -4.38 11.81
CA ARG A 18 -18.39 -4.36 13.00
C ARG A 18 -19.85 -4.43 12.57
N VAL A 19 -20.62 -5.17 13.34
CA VAL A 19 -22.07 -5.19 13.20
C VAL A 19 -22.64 -4.23 14.23
N LEU A 20 -23.42 -3.26 13.77
CA LEU A 20 -24.10 -2.29 14.64
C LEU A 20 -25.44 -2.85 15.13
N ASP A 21 -26.00 -2.18 16.16
CA ASP A 21 -27.36 -2.44 16.62
C ASP A 21 -28.33 -2.27 15.45
N GLY A 22 -29.06 -3.34 15.10
CA GLY A 22 -29.91 -3.38 13.89
C GLY A 22 -29.33 -4.14 12.71
N GLY A 23 -28.17 -4.82 12.89
CA GLY A 23 -27.62 -5.75 11.89
C GLY A 23 -26.85 -5.10 10.73
N THR A 24 -26.71 -3.78 10.72
CA THR A 24 -25.94 -3.08 9.69
C THR A 24 -24.43 -3.28 9.90
N LYS A 25 -23.74 -3.79 8.88
CA LYS A 25 -22.28 -3.94 8.90
C LYS A 25 -21.59 -2.66 8.50
N VAL A 26 -20.49 -2.36 9.16
CA VAL A 26 -19.55 -1.28 8.84
C VAL A 26 -18.16 -1.83 8.76
N ALA A 27 -17.46 -1.59 7.66
CA ALA A 27 -16.07 -1.94 7.46
C ALA A 27 -15.20 -0.68 7.47
N LYS A 28 -14.09 -0.72 8.19
CA LYS A 28 -13.11 0.38 8.28
C LYS A 28 -11.72 -0.12 7.95
N PHE A 29 -11.01 0.62 7.10
CA PHE A 29 -9.61 0.36 6.80
C PHE A 29 -8.89 1.63 6.33
N ARG A 30 -7.57 1.55 6.20
CA ARG A 30 -6.76 2.62 5.65
C ARG A 30 -6.39 2.33 4.20
N LEU A 31 -6.47 3.35 3.35
CA LEU A 31 -6.05 3.33 1.96
C LEU A 31 -4.84 4.25 1.79
N ALA A 32 -3.77 3.76 1.22
CA ALA A 32 -2.57 4.53 0.87
C ALA A 32 -2.63 4.97 -0.58
N THR A 33 -2.46 6.27 -0.82
CA THR A 33 -2.21 6.84 -2.14
C THR A 33 -0.81 7.40 -2.18
N SER A 34 0.00 7.03 -3.17
CA SER A 34 1.38 7.52 -3.31
C SER A 34 1.51 8.38 -4.56
N GLU A 35 2.16 9.53 -4.39
CA GLU A 35 2.51 10.44 -5.47
C GLU A 35 4.03 10.59 -5.54
N ARG A 36 4.54 10.70 -6.77
CA ARG A 36 5.97 10.83 -7.02
C ARG A 36 6.29 12.21 -7.58
N PHE A 37 7.07 12.97 -6.82
CA PHE A 37 7.50 14.32 -7.18
C PHE A 37 8.96 14.31 -7.61
N ARG A 38 9.28 15.12 -8.62
CA ARG A 38 10.67 15.39 -9.02
C ARG A 38 11.18 16.64 -8.30
N ASN A 39 12.27 16.51 -7.56
CA ASN A 39 12.93 17.63 -6.90
C ASN A 39 13.71 18.48 -7.93
N GLN A 40 14.14 19.69 -7.53
CA GLN A 40 14.93 20.60 -8.38
C GLN A 40 16.32 20.04 -8.72
N ASP A 41 16.89 19.19 -7.87
CA ASP A 41 18.14 18.46 -8.07
C ASP A 41 18.03 17.23 -9.01
N GLY A 42 16.84 16.98 -9.56
CA GLY A 42 16.56 15.83 -10.44
C GLY A 42 16.24 14.52 -9.74
N SER A 43 16.39 14.44 -8.42
CA SER A 43 15.98 13.29 -7.62
C SER A 43 14.46 13.15 -7.55
N TYR A 44 13.97 11.95 -7.18
CA TYR A 44 12.54 11.70 -6.97
C TYR A 44 12.25 11.51 -5.50
N ARG A 45 11.18 12.15 -5.04
CA ARG A 45 10.58 11.96 -3.72
C ARG A 45 9.21 11.31 -3.89
N GLU A 46 8.93 10.28 -3.11
CA GLU A 46 7.61 9.68 -2.99
C GLU A 46 6.94 10.17 -1.71
N GLN A 47 5.69 10.60 -1.84
CA GLN A 47 4.85 11.00 -0.71
C GLN A 47 3.62 10.10 -0.67
N THR A 48 3.37 9.49 0.49
CA THR A 48 2.20 8.61 0.70
C THR A 48 1.24 9.27 1.67
N GLU A 49 -0.01 9.38 1.25
CA GLU A 49 -1.11 9.88 2.07
C GLU A 49 -2.02 8.73 2.49
N TRP A 50 -2.43 8.76 3.76
CA TRP A 50 -3.27 7.73 4.36
C TRP A 50 -4.69 8.21 4.56
N HIS A 51 -5.65 7.54 3.91
CA HIS A 51 -7.06 7.86 3.96
C HIS A 51 -7.82 6.85 4.83
N ASN A 52 -8.63 7.35 5.76
CA ASN A 52 -9.54 6.49 6.52
C ASN A 52 -10.81 6.26 5.69
N ILE A 53 -11.05 5.00 5.36
CA ILE A 53 -12.20 4.58 4.56
C ILE A 53 -13.23 3.90 5.45
N GLU A 54 -14.49 4.26 5.27
CA GLU A 54 -15.63 3.67 5.95
C GLU A 54 -16.67 3.21 4.91
N MET A 55 -17.05 1.95 4.99
CA MET A 55 -18.02 1.31 4.10
C MET A 55 -19.20 0.77 4.90
N TRP A 56 -20.41 0.88 4.36
CA TRP A 56 -21.66 0.53 5.04
C TRP A 56 -22.43 -0.56 4.30
N GLY A 57 -23.17 -1.38 5.06
CA GLY A 57 -24.11 -2.37 4.54
C GLY A 57 -23.46 -3.35 3.57
N ASN A 58 -24.00 -3.44 2.37
CA ASN A 58 -23.52 -4.39 1.34
C ASN A 58 -22.06 -4.18 0.93
N LEU A 59 -21.59 -2.93 0.84
CA LEU A 59 -20.19 -2.64 0.55
C LEU A 59 -19.26 -3.14 1.66
N ALA A 60 -19.68 -3.06 2.93
CA ALA A 60 -18.93 -3.60 4.04
C ALA A 60 -18.82 -5.14 3.97
N GLU A 61 -19.87 -5.83 3.54
CA GLU A 61 -19.84 -7.28 3.34
C GLU A 61 -18.91 -7.70 2.19
N ILE A 62 -18.90 -6.93 1.10
CA ILE A 62 -18.00 -7.17 -0.03
C ILE A 62 -16.55 -6.95 0.41
N ALA A 63 -16.30 -5.88 1.18
CA ALA A 63 -14.98 -5.58 1.71
C ALA A 63 -14.47 -6.71 2.65
N ASP A 64 -15.32 -7.22 3.53
CA ASP A 64 -15.02 -8.32 4.43
C ASP A 64 -14.58 -9.60 3.70
N LYS A 65 -15.26 -9.94 2.61
CA LYS A 65 -15.05 -11.17 1.85
C LYS A 65 -13.88 -11.11 0.87
N PHE A 66 -13.64 -9.95 0.28
CA PHE A 66 -12.78 -9.85 -0.91
C PHE A 66 -11.59 -8.92 -0.75
N VAL A 67 -11.61 -7.98 0.20
CA VAL A 67 -10.54 -7.00 0.39
C VAL A 67 -9.56 -7.47 1.45
N GLY A 68 -8.28 -7.52 1.09
CA GLY A 68 -7.18 -7.84 1.99
C GLY A 68 -6.14 -6.73 2.04
N LYS A 69 -5.20 -6.83 2.99
CA LYS A 69 -4.05 -5.95 3.06
C LYS A 69 -3.23 -6.04 1.77
N GLY A 70 -2.87 -4.89 1.18
CA GLY A 70 -2.08 -4.79 -0.03
C GLY A 70 -2.92 -4.75 -1.33
N ASP A 71 -4.21 -5.08 -1.28
CA ASP A 71 -5.07 -5.02 -2.47
C ASP A 71 -5.18 -3.59 -3.01
N LYS A 72 -5.17 -3.45 -4.33
CA LYS A 72 -5.40 -2.17 -5.01
C LYS A 72 -6.89 -1.97 -5.24
N LEU A 73 -7.42 -0.85 -4.77
CA LEU A 73 -8.83 -0.49 -4.87
C LEU A 73 -9.02 0.84 -5.59
N PHE A 74 -10.10 0.94 -6.35
CA PHE A 74 -10.74 2.20 -6.69
C PHE A 74 -11.90 2.42 -5.71
N ILE A 75 -11.97 3.61 -5.13
CA ILE A 75 -13.02 4.03 -4.20
C ILE A 75 -13.61 5.35 -4.65
N GLU A 76 -14.92 5.40 -4.70
CA GLU A 76 -15.68 6.62 -4.88
C GLU A 76 -16.56 6.87 -3.63
N GLY A 77 -16.56 8.09 -3.12
CA GLY A 77 -17.32 8.40 -1.92
C GLY A 77 -17.45 9.89 -1.62
N SER A 78 -17.77 10.18 -0.38
CA SER A 78 -17.90 11.54 0.15
C SER A 78 -16.95 11.74 1.33
N LEU A 79 -16.33 12.92 1.40
CA LEU A 79 -15.43 13.31 2.47
C LEU A 79 -16.22 13.88 3.65
N HIS A 80 -15.91 13.43 4.84
CA HIS A 80 -16.52 13.90 6.09
C HIS A 80 -15.45 14.25 7.11
N TYR A 81 -15.67 15.31 7.85
CA TYR A 81 -14.86 15.73 8.99
C TYR A 81 -15.64 15.46 10.26
N ARG A 82 -14.96 14.86 11.25
CA ARG A 82 -15.52 14.64 12.58
C ARG A 82 -14.60 15.24 13.62
N GLU A 83 -15.12 16.17 14.41
CA GLU A 83 -14.42 16.67 15.59
C GLU A 83 -14.52 15.65 16.71
N TYR A 84 -13.40 15.40 17.39
CA TYR A 84 -13.34 14.61 18.61
C TYR A 84 -12.35 15.20 19.59
N SER A 85 -12.53 14.97 20.87
CA SER A 85 -11.57 15.36 21.89
C SER A 85 -10.65 14.19 22.19
N ASN A 86 -9.36 14.45 22.14
CA ASN A 86 -8.32 13.52 22.55
C ASN A 86 -8.39 13.33 24.09
N ARG A 87 -7.65 12.37 24.65
CA ARG A 87 -7.54 12.11 26.10
C ARG A 87 -7.06 13.31 26.89
N ASP A 88 -6.30 14.21 26.27
CA ASP A 88 -5.79 15.46 26.85
C ASP A 88 -6.77 16.63 26.73
N GLY A 89 -8.01 16.41 26.26
CA GLY A 89 -9.03 17.43 26.09
C GLY A 89 -8.84 18.31 24.86
N VAL A 90 -7.83 18.04 24.00
CA VAL A 90 -7.57 18.80 22.79
C VAL A 90 -8.56 18.41 21.70
N LYS A 91 -9.18 19.40 21.05
CA LYS A 91 -10.05 19.17 19.89
C LYS A 91 -9.20 18.75 18.68
N CYS A 92 -9.50 17.59 18.15
CA CYS A 92 -8.88 17.04 16.94
C CYS A 92 -9.94 16.83 15.86
N VAL A 93 -9.52 16.90 14.61
CA VAL A 93 -10.40 16.64 13.46
C VAL A 93 -9.95 15.33 12.81
N ALA A 94 -10.84 14.35 12.75
CA ALA A 94 -10.64 13.14 11.97
C ALA A 94 -11.31 13.29 10.60
N THR A 95 -10.55 13.03 9.55
CA THR A 95 -11.04 12.98 8.18
C THR A 95 -11.41 11.54 7.82
N THR A 96 -12.63 11.32 7.35
CA THR A 96 -13.15 10.00 6.97
C THR A 96 -13.81 10.09 5.61
N ILE A 97 -13.59 9.10 4.76
CA ILE A 97 -14.23 8.96 3.46
C ILE A 97 -15.27 7.86 3.57
N THR A 98 -16.54 8.22 3.41
CA THR A 98 -17.63 7.25 3.32
C THR A 98 -17.75 6.80 1.87
N ALA A 99 -17.41 5.55 1.61
CA ALA A 99 -17.47 4.96 0.28
C ALA A 99 -18.90 4.72 -0.16
N LYS A 100 -19.19 5.07 -1.42
CA LYS A 100 -20.47 4.81 -2.11
C LYS A 100 -20.32 3.75 -3.19
N ASP A 101 -19.13 3.64 -3.79
CA ASP A 101 -18.77 2.60 -4.75
C ASP A 101 -17.32 2.15 -4.54
N MET A 102 -17.03 0.90 -4.87
CA MET A 102 -15.71 0.28 -4.76
C MET A 102 -15.51 -0.70 -5.91
N LYS A 103 -14.28 -0.69 -6.48
CA LYS A 103 -13.83 -1.71 -7.44
C LYS A 103 -12.49 -2.27 -7.02
N LEU A 104 -12.39 -3.60 -6.98
CA LEU A 104 -11.14 -4.32 -6.77
C LEU A 104 -10.32 -4.29 -8.06
N LEU A 105 -9.11 -3.72 -8.01
CA LEU A 105 -8.21 -3.61 -9.16
C LEU A 105 -7.08 -4.65 -9.10
N THR A 106 -6.92 -5.35 -7.99
CA THR A 106 -5.96 -6.46 -7.87
C THR A 106 -6.46 -7.66 -8.66
N PRO A 107 -5.70 -8.20 -9.62
CA PRO A 107 -6.08 -9.41 -10.34
C PRO A 107 -6.16 -10.62 -9.37
N LYS A 108 -7.16 -11.47 -9.57
CA LYS A 108 -7.49 -12.62 -8.70
C LYS A 108 -6.35 -13.67 -8.59
N SER A 109 -5.37 -13.63 -9.49
CA SER A 109 -4.25 -14.58 -9.55
C SER A 109 -3.14 -14.34 -8.51
N GLU A 110 -3.10 -13.21 -7.84
CA GLU A 110 -2.02 -12.85 -6.88
C GLU A 110 -2.35 -13.15 -5.41
N LYS A 111 -3.52 -13.70 -5.11
CA LYS A 111 -3.81 -14.21 -3.76
C LYS A 111 -3.19 -15.59 -3.61
N THR A 112 -1.87 -15.65 -3.42
CA THR A 112 -1.21 -16.86 -2.92
C THR A 112 -1.73 -17.10 -1.51
N PRO A 113 -2.43 -18.24 -1.23
CA PRO A 113 -2.78 -18.57 0.14
C PRO A 113 -1.47 -18.77 0.89
N SER A 114 -1.25 -18.02 1.97
CA SER A 114 -0.19 -18.30 2.93
C SER A 114 -0.38 -19.71 3.44
N ALA A 115 0.36 -20.65 2.85
CA ALA A 115 0.37 -22.06 3.26
C ALA A 115 1.11 -22.15 4.59
N SER A 116 0.35 -22.10 5.68
CA SER A 116 0.77 -22.60 6.97
C SER A 116 0.58 -24.11 6.96
N GLY A 117 1.70 -24.86 7.00
CA GLY A 117 1.78 -26.21 7.49
C GLY A 117 1.46 -27.34 6.50
N ILE A 118 2.51 -27.95 5.92
CA ILE A 118 2.58 -29.42 5.81
C ILE A 118 4.02 -29.85 6.10
N MET A 119 4.15 -30.62 7.17
CA MET A 119 5.32 -31.40 7.55
C MET A 119 5.73 -32.40 6.47
N GLY A 120 7.04 -32.53 6.27
CA GLY A 120 7.70 -33.83 6.07
C GLY A 120 7.68 -34.41 4.67
N ARG A 121 8.76 -34.18 3.93
CA ARG A 121 9.42 -35.26 3.22
C ARG A 121 10.90 -34.90 2.98
N GLU A 122 11.73 -35.62 3.69
CA GLU A 122 13.17 -35.76 3.56
C GLU A 122 13.53 -36.23 2.15
N VAL A 123 14.35 -35.53 1.42
CA VAL A 123 15.13 -36.01 0.29
C VAL A 123 16.53 -35.42 0.37
N SER A 124 17.50 -36.31 0.56
CA SER A 124 18.95 -36.11 0.65
C SER A 124 19.60 -35.26 -0.43
N PRO A 125 20.78 -34.68 -0.12
CA PRO A 125 21.42 -33.65 -0.91
C PRO A 125 22.18 -34.22 -2.10
N SER A 126 21.94 -33.66 -3.28
CA SER A 126 22.79 -33.80 -4.43
C SER A 126 23.66 -32.53 -4.58
N ALA A 127 24.97 -32.76 -4.76
CA ALA A 127 26.05 -31.82 -4.71
C ALA A 127 25.94 -30.57 -5.61
N PRO A 128 26.57 -29.43 -5.23
CA PRO A 128 26.58 -28.22 -6.04
C PRO A 128 27.60 -28.34 -7.19
N PRO A 129 27.34 -27.71 -8.37
CA PRO A 129 28.35 -27.59 -9.40
C PRO A 129 29.40 -26.55 -9.03
N ILE A 130 30.65 -26.94 -9.18
CA ILE A 130 31.90 -26.18 -8.98
C ILE A 130 31.92 -25.03 -10.01
N VAL A 131 31.96 -23.79 -9.54
CA VAL A 131 32.25 -22.61 -10.36
C VAL A 131 33.74 -22.34 -10.25
N PRO A 132 34.52 -22.23 -11.36
CA PRO A 132 35.94 -21.89 -11.30
C PRO A 132 36.13 -20.41 -10.91
N PRO A 133 37.26 -20.05 -10.24
CA PRO A 133 37.52 -18.69 -9.81
C PRO A 133 37.84 -17.78 -10.99
N LEU A 134 37.14 -16.63 -11.07
CA LEU A 134 37.51 -15.55 -11.97
C LEU A 134 38.82 -14.92 -11.53
N GLN A 135 39.77 -14.95 -12.44
CA GLN A 135 41.07 -14.29 -12.32
C GLN A 135 40.87 -12.77 -12.25
N SER A 136 41.59 -12.16 -11.31
CA SER A 136 41.77 -10.73 -11.18
C SER A 136 42.33 -10.13 -12.46
N VAL A 137 41.62 -9.19 -13.07
CA VAL A 137 42.16 -8.32 -14.10
C VAL A 137 42.52 -6.99 -13.46
N ALA A 138 43.77 -6.64 -13.67
CA ALA A 138 44.47 -5.47 -13.14
C ALA A 138 43.74 -4.14 -13.45
N GLU A 139 43.84 -3.31 -12.45
CA GLU A 139 43.72 -1.86 -12.43
C GLU A 139 44.39 -1.22 -13.64
N ALA A 140 43.60 -0.60 -14.51
CA ALA A 140 44.09 0.33 -15.51
C ALA A 140 43.68 1.73 -15.10
N GLU A 141 44.67 2.47 -14.56
CA GLU A 141 44.58 3.92 -14.35
C GLU A 141 44.28 4.63 -15.66
N ILE A 142 43.20 5.38 -15.69
CA ILE A 142 42.89 6.34 -16.75
C ILE A 142 43.35 7.71 -16.24
N PRO A 143 44.31 8.38 -16.88
CA PRO A 143 44.72 9.73 -16.50
C PRO A 143 43.65 10.73 -16.89
N ILE A 144 43.27 11.57 -15.93
CA ILE A 144 42.39 12.72 -16.12
C ILE A 144 43.24 13.84 -16.75
N PRO A 145 42.92 14.37 -17.92
CA PRO A 145 43.51 15.63 -18.36
C PRO A 145 42.84 16.77 -17.60
N ALA A 146 43.64 17.50 -16.84
CA ALA A 146 43.32 18.81 -16.35
C ALA A 146 43.33 19.79 -17.53
N ASP A 147 42.47 20.78 -17.43
CA ASP A 147 42.42 21.99 -18.21
C ASP A 147 41.39 22.04 -19.35
N ASP A 148 40.27 22.68 -19.05
CA ASP A 148 39.75 23.79 -19.82
C ASP A 148 38.45 24.33 -19.15
N LEU A 149 38.56 25.37 -18.36
CA LEU A 149 37.46 26.24 -17.98
C LEU A 149 37.55 27.53 -18.79
N PRO A 150 36.56 27.90 -19.58
CA PRO A 150 36.29 29.29 -19.90
C PRO A 150 34.99 29.75 -19.20
N PHE A 151 35.19 30.68 -18.25
CA PHE A 151 34.29 31.72 -17.72
C PHE A 151 32.91 31.31 -17.23
#